data_ed40acc1b94ce826072787c4993a3659
#
_entry.id   ed40acc1b94ce826072787c4993a3659
#
_cell.length_a   1.000
_cell.length_b   1.000
_cell.length_c   1.000
_cell.angle_alpha   90.00
_cell.angle_beta   90.00
_cell.angle_gamma   90.00
#
_symmetry.space_group_name_H-M   'P 1'
#
loop_
_entity.id
_entity.type
_entity.pdbx_description
1 polymer ?
#
loop_
_entity_poly.entity_id
_entity_poly.type
_entity_poly.pdbx_seq_one_letter_code
_entity_poly.pdbx_strand_id
1 'polypeptide(L)'
;MSNALRPAMHRALGAVSVLALAVSGPVALSSLASAEPVPASASASIFASGGDLASPEKKEIAMQIVSSAENSSLDWKAQYSYIEDIGDGRGYTAGIIGFCSGTGDMLDLVERYTKSVPDNPLADYLPALRKVDGSDSHEGLGSGFENAWKEAAGRSDFKEAQNGERDRVYFDPAVNQAKSDGLGALGQFIYYDAIVMHGPGTSQASFGGIRSAALQKAKPPSQGGDEKTYLKAFLDARRVVMKQEEAHADTSRIDTAQLVWLNDGNLDLHTPLKWKVYGDPYETG
;
A
#
# COMPACT_ATOMS: atom_id res chain seq x y z
N MET A 1 4.18 -36.31 -15.12
CA MET A 1 4.13 -34.93 -15.64
C MET A 1 4.50 -34.04 -14.49
N SER A 2 5.74 -33.58 -14.48
CA SER A 2 6.36 -32.89 -13.34
C SER A 2 5.98 -31.40 -13.41
N ASN A 3 5.17 -30.94 -12.46
CA ASN A 3 4.97 -29.50 -12.22
C ASN A 3 6.23 -28.99 -11.51
N ALA A 4 7.16 -28.45 -12.29
CA ALA A 4 8.25 -27.66 -11.73
C ALA A 4 7.65 -26.36 -11.16
N LEU A 5 7.65 -26.25 -9.83
CA LEU A 5 7.43 -25.00 -9.12
C LEU A 5 8.47 -23.98 -9.66
N ARG A 6 7.98 -22.99 -10.40
CA ARG A 6 8.78 -21.80 -10.71
C ARG A 6 9.01 -21.04 -9.41
N PRO A 7 10.23 -20.63 -9.09
CA PRO A 7 10.45 -19.77 -7.93
C PRO A 7 9.64 -18.47 -8.13
N ALA A 8 8.87 -18.10 -7.12
CA ALA A 8 8.18 -16.82 -7.07
C ALA A 8 9.25 -15.72 -7.21
N MET A 9 9.23 -15.00 -8.34
CA MET A 9 10.05 -13.80 -8.49
C MET A 9 9.46 -12.73 -7.58
N HIS A 10 9.99 -12.65 -6.35
CA HIS A 10 9.73 -11.54 -5.45
C HIS A 10 10.33 -10.29 -6.11
N ARG A 11 9.49 -9.48 -6.72
CA ARG A 11 9.90 -8.18 -7.25
C ARG A 11 9.94 -7.19 -6.10
N ALA A 12 11.10 -6.58 -5.92
CA ALA A 12 11.38 -5.61 -4.87
C ALA A 12 10.34 -4.48 -4.86
N LEU A 13 9.64 -4.32 -3.73
CA LEU A 13 8.96 -3.08 -3.41
C LEU A 13 10.02 -1.98 -3.31
N GLY A 14 9.96 -1.00 -4.20
CA GLY A 14 10.83 0.16 -4.18
C GLY A 14 10.54 1.03 -2.96
N ALA A 15 11.25 0.81 -1.86
CA ALA A 15 11.21 1.74 -0.73
C ALA A 15 11.89 3.05 -1.14
N VAL A 16 11.11 4.10 -1.31
CA VAL A 16 11.62 5.46 -1.45
C VAL A 16 12.03 5.95 -0.07
N SER A 17 13.33 6.07 0.16
CA SER A 17 13.90 6.68 1.37
C SER A 17 13.37 8.10 1.53
N VAL A 18 12.57 8.35 2.56
CA VAL A 18 12.10 9.68 2.93
C VAL A 18 13.22 10.38 3.69
N LEU A 19 13.98 11.23 3.00
CA LEU A 19 14.89 12.16 3.65
C LEU A 19 14.06 13.35 4.15
N ALA A 20 13.82 13.43 5.46
CA ALA A 20 13.14 14.54 6.09
C ALA A 20 14.08 15.75 6.18
N LEU A 21 13.89 16.74 5.30
CA LEU A 21 14.48 18.08 5.47
C LEU A 21 13.54 18.91 6.33
N ALA A 22 13.95 19.19 7.56
CA ALA A 22 13.33 20.16 8.42
C ALA A 22 13.69 21.59 7.94
N VAL A 23 12.71 22.33 7.44
CA VAL A 23 12.82 23.76 7.18
C VAL A 23 12.01 24.50 8.24
N SER A 24 12.72 25.13 9.17
CA SER A 24 12.17 26.08 10.14
C SER A 24 12.11 27.48 9.50
N GLY A 25 10.92 28.02 9.33
CA GLY A 25 10.67 29.41 8.93
C GLY A 25 9.69 30.10 9.89
N PRO A 26 9.79 31.42 10.11
CA PRO A 26 9.17 32.12 11.23
C PRO A 26 7.67 32.38 11.02
N VAL A 27 6.94 32.27 12.13
CA VAL A 27 5.51 32.57 12.24
C VAL A 27 5.32 34.09 12.29
N ALA A 28 4.59 34.64 11.32
CA ALA A 28 4.06 36.02 11.42
C ALA A 28 2.63 35.97 11.97
N LEU A 29 2.41 36.60 13.11
CA LEU A 29 1.09 36.86 13.66
C LEU A 29 0.40 37.94 12.81
N SER A 30 -0.78 37.66 12.29
CA SER A 30 -1.67 38.67 11.74
C SER A 30 -3.06 38.54 12.39
N SER A 31 -3.55 39.70 12.77
CA SER A 31 -4.69 40.04 13.61
C SER A 31 -6.04 39.48 13.17
N LEU A 32 -6.84 39.15 14.20
CA LEU A 32 -8.25 38.77 14.18
C LEU A 32 -9.15 39.90 13.60
N ALA A 33 -9.88 39.57 12.54
CA ALA A 33 -11.07 40.30 12.17
C ALA A 33 -12.26 39.35 12.43
N SER A 34 -13.19 39.82 13.29
CA SER A 34 -14.44 39.11 13.60
C SER A 34 -15.36 39.13 12.38
N ALA A 35 -15.70 37.95 11.86
CA ALA A 35 -16.76 37.76 10.88
C ALA A 35 -17.96 37.07 11.55
N GLU A 36 -19.15 37.62 11.36
CA GLU A 36 -20.41 37.07 11.84
C GLU A 36 -20.74 35.70 11.22
N PRO A 37 -21.48 34.83 11.91
CA PRO A 37 -21.82 33.51 11.42
C PRO A 37 -22.82 33.55 10.29
N VAL A 38 -22.42 33.21 9.09
CA VAL A 38 -23.31 32.88 7.98
C VAL A 38 -23.96 31.52 8.28
N PRO A 39 -25.30 31.36 8.10
CA PRO A 39 -25.96 30.09 8.35
C PRO A 39 -25.39 29.04 7.40
N ALA A 40 -24.90 27.96 7.97
CA ALA A 40 -24.43 26.79 7.24
C ALA A 40 -25.61 26.17 6.47
N SER A 41 -25.71 26.45 5.18
CA SER A 41 -26.47 25.63 4.26
C SER A 41 -25.86 24.24 4.31
N ALA A 42 -26.59 23.28 4.86
CA ALA A 42 -26.28 21.88 4.79
C ALA A 42 -26.26 21.48 3.31
N SER A 43 -25.09 21.61 2.68
CA SER A 43 -24.80 20.90 1.45
C SER A 43 -24.79 19.43 1.84
N ALA A 44 -25.90 18.73 1.59
CA ALA A 44 -25.93 17.28 1.58
C ALA A 44 -24.89 16.88 0.57
N SER A 45 -23.74 16.41 1.08
CA SER A 45 -22.72 15.74 0.28
C SER A 45 -23.42 14.56 -0.36
N ILE A 46 -23.67 14.65 -1.67
CA ILE A 46 -24.01 13.50 -2.49
C ILE A 46 -22.68 12.71 -2.53
N PHE A 47 -22.42 11.95 -1.45
CA PHE A 47 -21.40 10.91 -1.51
C PHE A 47 -21.87 9.95 -2.60
N ALA A 48 -21.06 9.78 -3.63
CA ALA A 48 -21.27 8.74 -4.60
C ALA A 48 -21.63 7.46 -3.84
N SER A 49 -22.71 6.80 -4.23
CA SER A 49 -23.19 5.54 -3.66
C SER A 49 -22.26 4.37 -4.00
N GLY A 50 -20.96 4.62 -4.05
CA GLY A 50 -19.91 3.63 -4.23
C GLY A 50 -19.53 3.01 -2.90
N GLY A 51 -19.49 1.68 -2.83
CA GLY A 51 -19.16 0.95 -1.62
C GLY A 51 -17.83 1.36 -0.98
N ASP A 52 -17.72 1.17 0.32
CA ASP A 52 -16.49 1.46 1.08
C ASP A 52 -15.51 0.30 0.98
N LEU A 53 -14.28 0.55 0.48
CA LEU A 53 -13.22 -0.45 0.43
C LEU A 53 -12.81 -0.95 1.83
N ALA A 54 -13.08 -0.15 2.87
CA ALA A 54 -12.82 -0.53 4.26
C ALA A 54 -13.84 -1.55 4.81
N SER A 55 -14.94 -1.87 4.08
CA SER A 55 -15.81 -2.98 4.47
C SER A 55 -15.02 -4.30 4.47
N PRO A 56 -15.29 -5.22 5.42
CA PRO A 56 -14.52 -6.46 5.53
C PRO A 56 -14.42 -7.25 4.23
N GLU A 57 -15.52 -7.35 3.48
CA GLU A 57 -15.59 -8.07 2.22
C GLU A 57 -14.71 -7.43 1.14
N LYS A 58 -14.85 -6.12 0.91
CA LYS A 58 -14.07 -5.41 -0.11
C LYS A 58 -12.59 -5.32 0.26
N LYS A 59 -12.28 -5.20 1.54
CA LYS A 59 -10.92 -5.23 2.04
C LYS A 59 -10.25 -6.58 1.76
N GLU A 60 -10.94 -7.70 2.01
CA GLU A 60 -10.44 -9.03 1.66
C GLU A 60 -10.16 -9.15 0.15
N ILE A 61 -11.07 -8.67 -0.70
CA ILE A 61 -10.87 -8.62 -2.14
C ILE A 61 -9.63 -7.78 -2.51
N ALA A 62 -9.46 -6.61 -1.91
CA ALA A 62 -8.30 -5.76 -2.15
C ALA A 62 -6.98 -6.47 -1.78
N MET A 63 -6.95 -7.19 -0.65
CA MET A 63 -5.78 -7.97 -0.23
C MET A 63 -5.46 -9.08 -1.24
N GLN A 64 -6.45 -9.80 -1.75
CA GLN A 64 -6.27 -10.84 -2.76
C GLN A 64 -5.71 -10.27 -4.07
N ILE A 65 -6.26 -9.15 -4.55
CA ILE A 65 -5.80 -8.53 -5.80
C ILE A 65 -4.34 -8.05 -5.65
N VAL A 66 -4.00 -7.36 -4.56
CA VAL A 66 -2.61 -6.93 -4.31
C VAL A 66 -1.69 -8.14 -4.21
N SER A 67 -2.07 -9.18 -3.47
CA SER A 67 -1.26 -10.39 -3.32
C SER A 67 -1.04 -11.12 -4.65
N SER A 68 -2.01 -11.10 -5.58
CA SER A 68 -1.82 -11.67 -6.92
C SER A 68 -0.68 -10.99 -7.67
N ALA A 69 -0.46 -9.70 -7.44
CA ALA A 69 0.60 -8.93 -8.08
C ALA A 69 1.94 -9.00 -7.32
N GLU A 70 1.91 -9.04 -5.99
CA GLU A 70 3.14 -9.09 -5.16
C GLU A 70 3.66 -10.52 -5.00
N ASN A 71 2.76 -11.51 -4.84
CA ASN A 71 3.10 -12.87 -4.44
C ASN A 71 2.65 -13.94 -5.44
N SER A 72 2.07 -13.56 -6.58
CA SER A 72 1.49 -14.49 -7.57
C SER A 72 0.49 -15.48 -6.94
N SER A 73 -0.26 -15.05 -5.93
CA SER A 73 -1.19 -15.87 -5.15
C SER A 73 -2.34 -15.04 -4.60
N LEU A 74 -3.54 -15.65 -4.51
CA LEU A 74 -4.68 -15.06 -3.80
C LEU A 74 -4.61 -15.30 -2.28
N ASP A 75 -3.80 -16.27 -1.83
CA ASP A 75 -3.61 -16.57 -0.41
C ASP A 75 -2.58 -15.61 0.22
N TRP A 76 -3.01 -14.37 0.41
CA TRP A 76 -2.19 -13.35 1.05
C TRP A 76 -1.87 -13.68 2.52
N LYS A 77 -2.71 -14.52 3.17
CA LYS A 77 -2.52 -14.91 4.57
C LYS A 77 -1.35 -15.87 4.77
N ALA A 78 -0.95 -16.60 3.73
CA ALA A 78 0.25 -17.41 3.75
C ALA A 78 1.53 -16.58 3.96
N GLN A 79 1.48 -15.28 3.61
CA GLN A 79 2.64 -14.39 3.70
C GLN A 79 2.99 -13.92 5.13
N TYR A 80 2.12 -14.12 6.14
CA TYR A 80 2.45 -13.74 7.51
C TYR A 80 3.77 -14.33 8.01
N SER A 81 4.08 -15.56 7.63
CA SER A 81 5.30 -16.28 8.05
C SER A 81 6.47 -16.17 7.07
N TYR A 82 6.28 -15.50 5.93
CA TYR A 82 7.34 -15.29 4.96
C TYR A 82 8.48 -14.46 5.56
N ILE A 83 9.72 -14.90 5.36
CA ILE A 83 10.94 -14.17 5.67
C ILE A 83 12.09 -14.74 4.83
N GLU A 84 12.79 -13.89 4.08
CA GLU A 84 13.91 -14.22 3.21
C GLU A 84 14.77 -12.99 2.92
N ASP A 85 16.07 -13.16 2.74
CA ASP A 85 16.89 -12.16 2.05
C ASP A 85 16.80 -12.41 0.55
N ILE A 86 16.15 -11.50 -0.18
CA ILE A 86 15.99 -11.61 -1.64
C ILE A 86 17.14 -10.97 -2.42
N GLY A 87 18.20 -10.49 -1.73
CA GLY A 87 19.42 -9.95 -2.34
C GLY A 87 19.25 -8.59 -3.00
N ASP A 88 18.28 -7.79 -2.57
CA ASP A 88 17.97 -6.47 -3.14
C ASP A 88 18.61 -5.29 -2.36
N GLY A 89 19.49 -5.60 -1.40
CA GLY A 89 20.22 -4.60 -0.60
C GLY A 89 19.43 -4.01 0.56
N ARG A 90 18.28 -4.62 0.94
CA ARG A 90 17.42 -4.16 2.04
C ARG A 90 17.41 -5.11 3.25
N GLY A 91 18.29 -6.11 3.25
CA GLY A 91 18.35 -7.16 4.25
C GLY A 91 17.18 -8.14 4.15
N TYR A 92 16.68 -8.65 5.29
CA TYR A 92 15.50 -9.52 5.26
C TYR A 92 14.25 -8.79 4.80
N THR A 93 13.47 -9.46 3.95
CA THR A 93 12.11 -9.07 3.55
C THR A 93 11.12 -10.08 4.13
N ALA A 94 10.09 -9.62 4.85
CA ALA A 94 9.20 -10.51 5.60
C ALA A 94 7.73 -10.02 5.67
N GLY A 95 6.81 -10.95 5.91
CA GLY A 95 5.40 -10.66 6.18
C GLY A 95 4.58 -10.25 4.98
N ILE A 96 3.33 -9.82 5.26
CA ILE A 96 2.26 -9.62 4.27
C ILE A 96 2.48 -8.46 3.29
N ILE A 97 3.39 -7.56 3.56
CA ILE A 97 3.73 -6.41 2.70
C ILE A 97 5.24 -6.30 2.42
N GLY A 98 6.04 -7.31 2.82
CA GLY A 98 7.48 -7.28 2.61
C GLY A 98 8.21 -6.27 3.51
N PHE A 99 7.96 -6.30 4.82
CA PHE A 99 8.74 -5.52 5.80
C PHE A 99 10.22 -5.82 5.68
N CYS A 100 11.06 -4.79 5.57
CA CYS A 100 12.50 -4.96 5.36
C CYS A 100 13.30 -4.57 6.61
N SER A 101 14.32 -5.40 6.96
CA SER A 101 15.16 -5.13 8.13
C SER A 101 16.05 -3.90 7.98
N GLY A 102 16.37 -3.52 6.74
CA GLY A 102 17.24 -2.38 6.43
C GLY A 102 16.53 -1.08 6.09
N THR A 103 15.19 -1.02 6.14
CA THR A 103 14.42 0.19 5.75
C THR A 103 13.55 0.77 6.86
N GLY A 104 13.72 0.30 8.09
CA GLY A 104 13.06 0.79 9.29
C GLY A 104 11.65 0.24 9.52
N ASP A 105 10.93 -0.19 8.50
CA ASP A 105 9.54 -0.65 8.61
C ASP A 105 9.39 -1.97 9.38
N MET A 106 10.34 -2.91 9.25
CA MET A 106 10.37 -4.11 10.09
C MET A 106 10.65 -3.75 11.55
N LEU A 107 11.58 -2.84 11.80
CA LEU A 107 11.87 -2.34 13.14
C LEU A 107 10.63 -1.70 13.76
N ASP A 108 9.96 -0.80 13.05
CA ASP A 108 8.73 -0.15 13.49
C ASP A 108 7.63 -1.15 13.86
N LEU A 109 7.43 -2.18 13.02
CA LEU A 109 6.47 -3.26 13.29
C LEU A 109 6.83 -3.99 14.59
N VAL A 110 8.09 -4.44 14.75
CA VAL A 110 8.50 -5.22 15.93
C VAL A 110 8.48 -4.37 17.20
N GLU A 111 8.84 -3.08 17.14
CA GLU A 111 8.74 -2.16 18.28
C GLU A 111 7.29 -1.98 18.73
N ARG A 112 6.35 -1.77 17.78
CA ARG A 112 4.91 -1.63 18.08
C ARG A 112 4.34 -2.92 18.64
N TYR A 113 4.70 -4.05 18.04
CA TYR A 113 4.28 -5.36 18.52
C TYR A 113 4.78 -5.62 19.95
N THR A 114 6.08 -5.38 20.21
CA THR A 114 6.67 -5.58 21.54
C THR A 114 6.09 -4.63 22.60
N LYS A 115 5.71 -3.41 22.21
CA LYS A 115 5.03 -2.49 23.13
C LYS A 115 3.66 -3.05 23.60
N SER A 116 2.95 -3.76 22.72
CA SER A 116 1.64 -4.36 23.03
C SER A 116 1.77 -5.75 23.67
N VAL A 117 2.80 -6.50 23.30
CA VAL A 117 3.06 -7.88 23.75
C VAL A 117 4.54 -7.99 24.14
N PRO A 118 4.94 -7.60 25.36
CA PRO A 118 6.35 -7.54 25.76
C PRO A 118 7.11 -8.86 25.65
N ASP A 119 6.45 -9.99 25.96
CA ASP A 119 7.04 -11.33 25.95
C ASP A 119 6.87 -12.06 24.61
N ASN A 120 6.95 -11.33 23.49
CA ASN A 120 6.83 -11.93 22.16
C ASN A 120 8.19 -12.48 21.67
N PRO A 121 8.20 -13.46 20.72
CA PRO A 121 9.42 -14.09 20.23
C PRO A 121 10.44 -13.15 19.56
N LEU A 122 10.01 -11.97 19.10
CA LEU A 122 10.84 -11.00 18.38
C LEU A 122 11.47 -9.94 19.29
N ALA A 123 11.03 -9.83 20.55
CA ALA A 123 11.46 -8.78 21.48
C ALA A 123 12.98 -8.75 21.67
N ASP A 124 13.62 -9.90 21.80
CA ASP A 124 15.06 -10.03 22.01
C ASP A 124 15.90 -9.59 20.80
N TYR A 125 15.29 -9.49 19.63
CA TYR A 125 15.96 -9.08 18.39
C TYR A 125 15.90 -7.55 18.13
N LEU A 126 15.18 -6.78 18.92
CA LEU A 126 15.11 -5.32 18.77
C LEU A 126 16.48 -4.62 18.76
N PRO A 127 17.47 -4.98 19.62
CA PRO A 127 18.80 -4.38 19.55
C PRO A 127 19.50 -4.64 18.20
N ALA A 128 19.36 -5.85 17.64
CA ALA A 128 19.92 -6.20 16.36
C ALA A 128 19.22 -5.47 15.21
N LEU A 129 17.88 -5.42 15.20
CA LEU A 129 17.11 -4.69 14.20
C LEU A 129 17.49 -3.20 14.17
N ARG A 130 17.65 -2.54 15.33
CA ARG A 130 18.12 -1.14 15.39
C ARG A 130 19.54 -0.96 14.85
N LYS A 131 20.39 -1.98 14.97
CA LYS A 131 21.78 -1.93 14.52
C LYS A 131 21.88 -2.06 13.00
N VAL A 132 21.03 -2.87 12.37
CA VAL A 132 21.06 -3.14 10.93
C VAL A 132 20.20 -2.15 10.13
N ASP A 133 19.36 -1.37 10.78
CA ASP A 133 18.53 -0.34 10.12
C ASP A 133 19.41 0.60 9.29
N GLY A 134 18.99 0.87 8.06
CA GLY A 134 19.77 1.64 7.08
C GLY A 134 20.83 0.82 6.32
N SER A 135 20.88 -0.52 6.46
CA SER A 135 21.83 -1.40 5.79
C SER A 135 21.20 -2.73 5.39
N ASP A 136 21.91 -3.51 4.56
CA ASP A 136 21.55 -4.89 4.20
C ASP A 136 22.12 -5.94 5.16
N SER A 137 22.74 -5.53 6.26
CA SER A 137 23.39 -6.41 7.23
C SER A 137 22.39 -7.31 7.94
N HIS A 138 22.82 -8.56 8.23
CA HIS A 138 22.07 -9.51 9.08
C HIS A 138 22.71 -9.67 10.46
N GLU A 139 23.59 -8.75 10.87
CA GLU A 139 24.32 -8.88 12.13
C GLU A 139 23.37 -8.99 13.33
N GLY A 140 23.43 -10.14 14.04
CA GLY A 140 22.58 -10.45 15.19
C GLY A 140 21.18 -10.97 14.86
N LEU A 141 20.83 -11.10 13.59
CA LEU A 141 19.53 -11.65 13.16
C LEU A 141 19.61 -13.15 12.85
N GLY A 142 20.20 -13.58 11.75
CA GLY A 142 20.43 -14.98 11.41
C GLY A 142 19.19 -15.90 11.49
N SER A 143 19.43 -17.22 11.50
CA SER A 143 18.35 -18.24 11.52
C SER A 143 17.50 -18.22 12.81
N GLY A 144 18.04 -17.72 13.91
CA GLY A 144 17.27 -17.54 15.14
C GLY A 144 16.15 -16.53 14.97
N PHE A 145 16.42 -15.40 14.32
CA PHE A 145 15.43 -14.39 14.00
C PHE A 145 14.38 -14.91 13.02
N GLU A 146 14.80 -15.62 11.97
CA GLU A 146 13.86 -16.21 11.01
C GLU A 146 12.87 -17.19 11.70
N ASN A 147 13.39 -18.01 12.65
CA ASN A 147 12.54 -18.91 13.41
C ASN A 147 11.59 -18.16 14.35
N ALA A 148 12.08 -17.11 15.03
CA ALA A 148 11.26 -16.27 15.89
C ALA A 148 10.14 -15.54 15.10
N TRP A 149 10.44 -15.09 13.86
CA TRP A 149 9.42 -14.52 12.97
C TRP A 149 8.33 -15.54 12.63
N LYS A 150 8.72 -16.75 12.21
CA LYS A 150 7.78 -17.83 11.87
C LYS A 150 6.95 -18.26 13.07
N GLU A 151 7.54 -18.32 14.27
CA GLU A 151 6.83 -18.58 15.52
C GLU A 151 5.81 -17.46 15.82
N ALA A 152 6.23 -16.21 15.78
CA ALA A 152 5.35 -15.07 15.98
C ALA A 152 4.19 -15.08 14.97
N ALA A 153 4.45 -15.39 13.71
CA ALA A 153 3.45 -15.47 12.64
C ALA A 153 2.38 -16.55 12.87
N GLY A 154 2.64 -17.53 13.74
CA GLY A 154 1.62 -18.47 14.24
C GLY A 154 0.59 -17.84 15.16
N ARG A 155 0.91 -16.70 15.81
CA ARG A 155 0.10 -16.02 16.83
C ARG A 155 -0.86 -15.01 16.19
N SER A 156 -2.07 -14.93 16.74
CA SER A 156 -3.08 -13.95 16.27
C SER A 156 -2.65 -12.50 16.50
N ASP A 157 -2.00 -12.23 17.66
CA ASP A 157 -1.53 -10.89 18.02
C ASP A 157 -0.47 -10.33 17.06
N PHE A 158 0.43 -11.17 16.53
CA PHE A 158 1.39 -10.74 15.54
C PHE A 158 0.78 -10.55 14.14
N LYS A 159 -0.20 -11.38 13.77
CA LYS A 159 -0.98 -11.16 12.54
C LYS A 159 -1.74 -9.85 12.60
N GLU A 160 -2.33 -9.52 13.75
CA GLU A 160 -2.98 -8.23 13.97
C GLU A 160 -1.99 -7.07 13.90
N ALA A 161 -0.78 -7.22 14.46
CA ALA A 161 0.28 -6.22 14.37
C ALA A 161 0.70 -5.95 12.91
N GLN A 162 0.93 -7.01 12.11
CA GLN A 162 1.24 -6.87 10.68
C GLN A 162 0.08 -6.20 9.91
N ASN A 163 -1.17 -6.58 10.17
CA ASN A 163 -2.34 -5.94 9.57
C ASN A 163 -2.44 -4.47 9.95
N GLY A 164 -2.26 -4.15 11.23
CA GLY A 164 -2.31 -2.77 11.72
C GLY A 164 -1.24 -1.88 11.09
N GLU A 165 -0.03 -2.41 10.89
CA GLU A 165 1.06 -1.67 10.26
C GLU A 165 0.79 -1.44 8.76
N ARG A 166 0.33 -2.47 8.03
CA ARG A 166 -0.15 -2.33 6.64
C ARG A 166 -1.24 -1.26 6.53
N ASP A 167 -2.23 -1.34 7.43
CA ASP A 167 -3.35 -0.39 7.40
C ASP A 167 -2.88 1.03 7.66
N ARG A 168 -2.07 1.23 8.67
CA ARG A 168 -1.54 2.54 9.08
C ARG A 168 -0.71 3.22 7.98
N VAL A 169 0.13 2.44 7.28
CA VAL A 169 1.11 3.00 6.32
C VAL A 169 0.53 3.09 4.92
N TYR A 170 -0.28 2.13 4.50
CA TYR A 170 -0.69 1.99 3.10
C TYR A 170 -2.21 2.10 2.90
N PHE A 171 -3.01 1.31 3.65
CA PHE A 171 -4.44 1.19 3.40
C PHE A 171 -5.22 2.44 3.82
N ASP A 172 -5.10 2.84 5.07
CA ASP A 172 -5.87 3.96 5.62
C ASP A 172 -5.54 5.30 4.93
N PRO A 173 -4.26 5.65 4.67
CA PRO A 173 -3.93 6.86 3.92
C PRO A 173 -4.51 6.84 2.50
N ALA A 174 -4.48 5.70 1.81
CA ALA A 174 -5.04 5.57 0.47
C ALA A 174 -6.56 5.78 0.46
N VAL A 175 -7.26 5.05 1.34
CA VAL A 175 -8.73 5.10 1.44
C VAL A 175 -9.19 6.49 1.85
N ASN A 176 -8.54 7.12 2.84
CA ASN A 176 -8.88 8.46 3.31
C ASN A 176 -8.66 9.51 2.20
N GLN A 177 -7.55 9.44 1.46
CA GLN A 177 -7.31 10.35 0.34
C GLN A 177 -8.32 10.13 -0.78
N ALA A 178 -8.65 8.88 -1.11
CA ALA A 178 -9.64 8.56 -2.14
C ALA A 178 -11.03 9.07 -1.76
N LYS A 179 -11.46 8.89 -0.50
CA LYS A 179 -12.72 9.47 0.02
C LYS A 179 -12.73 11.00 -0.04
N SER A 180 -11.60 11.64 0.27
CA SER A 180 -11.46 13.10 0.16
C SER A 180 -11.56 13.58 -1.29
N ASP A 181 -11.17 12.76 -2.26
CA ASP A 181 -11.32 13.02 -3.68
C ASP A 181 -12.72 12.65 -4.21
N GLY A 182 -13.57 12.03 -3.38
CA GLY A 182 -14.94 11.64 -3.72
C GLY A 182 -15.03 10.34 -4.52
N LEU A 183 -14.04 9.44 -4.37
CA LEU A 183 -13.92 8.19 -5.14
C LEU A 183 -14.65 7.03 -4.45
N GLY A 184 -15.28 6.18 -5.26
CA GLY A 184 -15.89 4.91 -4.84
C GLY A 184 -14.85 3.80 -4.57
N ALA A 185 -15.34 2.56 -4.36
CA ALA A 185 -14.49 1.44 -3.95
C ALA A 185 -13.35 1.14 -4.93
N LEU A 186 -13.59 1.19 -6.24
CA LEU A 186 -12.55 0.99 -7.25
C LEU A 186 -11.47 2.07 -7.15
N GLY A 187 -11.85 3.33 -6.99
CA GLY A 187 -10.89 4.44 -6.85
C GLY A 187 -10.07 4.33 -5.56
N GLN A 188 -10.70 3.92 -4.45
CA GLN A 188 -10.03 3.64 -3.20
C GLN A 188 -9.02 2.49 -3.36
N PHE A 189 -9.38 1.43 -4.07
CA PHE A 189 -8.48 0.32 -4.39
C PHE A 189 -7.31 0.75 -5.29
N ILE A 190 -7.58 1.53 -6.34
CA ILE A 190 -6.53 2.05 -7.24
C ILE A 190 -5.48 2.87 -6.45
N TYR A 191 -5.93 3.68 -5.48
CA TYR A 191 -5.03 4.45 -4.62
C TYR A 191 -4.24 3.56 -3.68
N TYR A 192 -4.90 2.58 -3.06
CA TYR A 192 -4.22 1.61 -2.19
C TYR A 192 -3.14 0.83 -2.92
N ASP A 193 -3.45 0.27 -4.08
CA ASP A 193 -2.49 -0.46 -4.91
C ASP A 193 -1.34 0.44 -5.40
N ALA A 194 -1.62 1.72 -5.67
CA ALA A 194 -0.58 2.69 -6.03
C ALA A 194 0.34 3.02 -4.84
N ILE A 195 -0.19 3.19 -3.63
CA ILE A 195 0.63 3.44 -2.44
C ILE A 195 1.47 2.21 -2.10
N VAL A 196 0.93 1.00 -2.23
CA VAL A 196 1.71 -0.25 -2.00
C VAL A 196 2.90 -0.31 -2.95
N MET A 197 2.71 0.02 -4.23
CA MET A 197 3.77 -0.11 -5.23
C MET A 197 4.77 1.05 -5.22
N HIS A 198 4.29 2.29 -5.03
CA HIS A 198 5.08 3.51 -5.24
C HIS A 198 5.41 4.27 -3.94
N GLY A 199 4.89 3.78 -2.80
CA GLY A 199 4.99 4.47 -1.52
C GLY A 199 4.08 5.71 -1.40
N PRO A 200 3.82 6.19 -0.16
CA PRO A 200 2.91 7.30 0.12
C PRO A 200 3.50 8.69 -0.13
N GLY A 201 4.77 8.79 -0.52
CA GLY A 201 5.51 10.04 -0.67
C GLY A 201 4.94 11.01 -1.71
N THR A 202 5.62 12.16 -1.88
CA THR A 202 5.24 13.24 -2.81
C THR A 202 6.22 13.41 -3.98
N SER A 203 7.24 12.57 -4.08
CA SER A 203 8.15 12.57 -5.23
C SER A 203 7.40 12.24 -6.52
N GLN A 204 7.98 12.55 -7.66
CA GLN A 204 7.35 12.31 -8.96
C GLN A 204 6.98 10.83 -9.17
N ALA A 205 7.78 9.89 -8.64
CA ALA A 205 7.57 8.45 -8.76
C ALA A 205 6.65 7.88 -7.68
N SER A 206 6.34 8.64 -6.61
CA SER A 206 5.47 8.18 -5.53
C SER A 206 3.99 8.48 -5.79
N PHE A 207 3.11 7.94 -4.96
CA PHE A 207 1.66 8.16 -5.04
C PHE A 207 1.27 9.65 -5.16
N GLY A 208 1.84 10.52 -4.34
CA GLY A 208 1.50 11.96 -4.36
C GLY A 208 1.91 12.64 -5.66
N GLY A 209 3.04 12.26 -6.26
CA GLY A 209 3.45 12.76 -7.58
C GLY A 209 2.53 12.29 -8.70
N ILE A 210 2.18 11.00 -8.71
CA ILE A 210 1.22 10.41 -9.66
C ILE A 210 -0.13 11.11 -9.56
N ARG A 211 -0.65 11.29 -8.32
CA ARG A 211 -1.91 12.00 -8.08
C ARG A 211 -1.84 13.46 -8.56
N SER A 212 -0.74 14.16 -8.30
CA SER A 212 -0.54 15.53 -8.77
C SER A 212 -0.56 15.63 -10.30
N ALA A 213 0.06 14.68 -10.99
CA ALA A 213 0.03 14.61 -12.46
C ALA A 213 -1.39 14.32 -12.99
N ALA A 214 -2.17 13.47 -12.32
CA ALA A 214 -3.56 13.20 -12.67
C ALA A 214 -4.45 14.45 -12.50
N LEU A 215 -4.29 15.19 -11.39
CA LEU A 215 -5.02 16.43 -11.10
C LEU A 215 -4.79 17.55 -12.14
N GLN A 216 -3.65 17.54 -12.81
CA GLN A 216 -3.38 18.45 -13.93
C GLN A 216 -4.16 18.10 -15.20
N LYS A 217 -4.70 16.88 -15.31
CA LYS A 217 -5.40 16.35 -16.48
C LYS A 217 -6.92 16.28 -16.29
N ALA A 218 -7.36 15.95 -15.08
CA ALA A 218 -8.77 15.80 -14.75
C ALA A 218 -9.05 16.19 -13.30
N LYS A 219 -10.27 16.68 -13.04
CA LYS A 219 -10.75 16.97 -11.68
C LYS A 219 -11.38 15.71 -11.07
N PRO A 220 -11.13 15.42 -9.78
CA PRO A 220 -11.85 14.37 -9.07
C PRO A 220 -13.31 14.78 -8.77
N PRO A 221 -14.19 13.85 -8.39
CA PRO A 221 -15.59 14.15 -8.04
C PRO A 221 -15.77 15.23 -6.98
N SER A 222 -14.90 15.26 -5.95
CA SER A 222 -14.93 16.31 -4.92
C SER A 222 -14.73 17.73 -5.47
N GLN A 223 -14.20 17.87 -6.69
CA GLN A 223 -13.99 19.13 -7.40
C GLN A 223 -14.94 19.29 -8.61
N GLY A 224 -16.02 18.48 -8.65
CA GLY A 224 -17.01 18.51 -9.71
C GLY A 224 -16.60 17.80 -11.00
N GLY A 225 -15.58 16.94 -10.96
CA GLY A 225 -15.16 16.09 -12.07
C GLY A 225 -15.96 14.78 -12.13
N ASP A 226 -15.77 14.05 -13.23
CA ASP A 226 -16.28 12.69 -13.42
C ASP A 226 -15.28 11.67 -12.91
N GLU A 227 -15.73 10.71 -12.10
CA GLU A 227 -14.85 9.72 -11.45
C GLU A 227 -14.09 8.87 -12.46
N LYS A 228 -14.77 8.37 -13.48
CA LYS A 228 -14.16 7.50 -14.50
C LYS A 228 -13.08 8.25 -15.29
N THR A 229 -13.33 9.49 -15.64
CA THR A 229 -12.38 10.38 -16.33
C THR A 229 -11.14 10.64 -15.46
N TYR A 230 -11.36 10.93 -14.17
CA TYR A 230 -10.26 11.17 -13.23
C TYR A 230 -9.42 9.92 -13.00
N LEU A 231 -10.05 8.76 -12.73
CA LEU A 231 -9.35 7.50 -12.52
C LEU A 231 -8.56 7.09 -13.76
N LYS A 232 -9.09 7.33 -14.96
CA LYS A 232 -8.33 7.09 -16.19
C LYS A 232 -7.08 7.97 -16.25
N ALA A 233 -7.17 9.25 -15.92
CA ALA A 233 -6.03 10.16 -15.88
C ALA A 233 -4.99 9.72 -14.83
N PHE A 234 -5.43 9.21 -13.67
CA PHE A 234 -4.55 8.67 -12.63
C PHE A 234 -3.82 7.41 -13.11
N LEU A 235 -4.53 6.46 -13.72
CA LEU A 235 -3.92 5.23 -14.26
C LEU A 235 -2.94 5.53 -15.39
N ASP A 236 -3.25 6.50 -16.26
CA ASP A 236 -2.34 6.93 -17.32
C ASP A 236 -1.05 7.57 -16.75
N ALA A 237 -1.17 8.42 -15.73
CA ALA A 237 -0.02 8.99 -15.03
C ALA A 237 0.82 7.91 -14.33
N ARG A 238 0.18 6.96 -13.65
CA ARG A 238 0.84 5.83 -13.00
C ARG A 238 1.59 4.94 -14.00
N ARG A 239 0.99 4.66 -15.16
CA ARG A 239 1.63 3.88 -16.24
C ARG A 239 2.91 4.55 -16.74
N VAL A 240 2.96 5.88 -16.82
CA VAL A 240 4.17 6.60 -17.18
C VAL A 240 5.29 6.35 -16.17
N VAL A 241 4.99 6.45 -14.88
CA VAL A 241 5.96 6.18 -13.81
C VAL A 241 6.44 4.73 -13.85
N MET A 242 5.53 3.76 -13.95
CA MET A 242 5.88 2.33 -14.02
C MET A 242 6.85 2.02 -15.17
N LYS A 243 6.64 2.60 -16.35
CA LYS A 243 7.52 2.38 -17.51
C LYS A 243 8.90 3.01 -17.37
N GLN A 244 9.12 3.91 -16.43
CA GLN A 244 10.43 4.52 -16.17
C GLN A 244 11.27 3.68 -15.19
N GLU A 245 10.66 2.72 -14.50
CA GLU A 245 11.30 1.85 -13.52
C GLU A 245 11.38 0.42 -14.08
N GLU A 246 12.59 -0.09 -14.31
CA GLU A 246 12.80 -1.42 -14.91
C GLU A 246 12.06 -2.53 -14.11
N ALA A 247 12.12 -2.45 -12.79
CA ALA A 247 11.46 -3.40 -11.89
C ALA A 247 9.92 -3.38 -11.98
N HIS A 248 9.33 -2.25 -12.43
CA HIS A 248 7.88 -2.02 -12.49
C HIS A 248 7.37 -1.86 -13.93
N ALA A 249 8.19 -2.14 -14.95
CA ALA A 249 7.86 -1.88 -16.36
C ALA A 249 6.64 -2.67 -16.88
N ASP A 250 6.28 -3.79 -16.23
CA ASP A 250 5.05 -4.53 -16.51
C ASP A 250 3.83 -3.76 -15.98
N THR A 251 2.95 -3.33 -16.88
CA THR A 251 1.77 -2.54 -16.54
C THR A 251 0.48 -3.37 -16.44
N SER A 252 0.56 -4.70 -16.35
CA SER A 252 -0.60 -5.60 -16.30
C SER A 252 -1.55 -5.33 -15.12
N ARG A 253 -1.03 -4.85 -13.96
CA ARG A 253 -1.86 -4.39 -12.82
C ARG A 253 -2.84 -3.28 -13.23
N ILE A 254 -2.47 -2.46 -14.21
CA ILE A 254 -3.33 -1.43 -14.78
C ILE A 254 -4.10 -2.01 -15.96
N ASP A 255 -3.41 -2.51 -16.99
CA ASP A 255 -3.96 -2.74 -18.33
C ASP A 255 -4.92 -3.93 -18.40
N THR A 256 -4.67 -4.98 -17.62
CA THR A 256 -5.46 -6.21 -17.60
C THR A 256 -6.20 -6.46 -16.29
N ALA A 257 -6.23 -5.45 -15.39
CA ALA A 257 -6.98 -5.44 -14.14
C ALA A 257 -7.76 -4.13 -13.96
N GLN A 258 -7.17 -3.11 -13.36
CA GLN A 258 -7.86 -1.88 -12.93
C GLN A 258 -8.58 -1.14 -14.07
N LEU A 259 -7.94 -1.06 -15.24
CA LEU A 259 -8.53 -0.41 -16.41
C LEU A 259 -9.69 -1.22 -16.99
N VAL A 260 -9.66 -2.55 -16.90
CA VAL A 260 -10.77 -3.42 -17.33
C VAL A 260 -12.01 -3.11 -16.49
N TRP A 261 -11.90 -3.16 -15.16
CA TRP A 261 -13.02 -2.86 -14.24
C TRP A 261 -13.53 -1.42 -14.40
N LEU A 262 -12.61 -0.46 -14.61
CA LEU A 262 -12.99 0.93 -14.87
C LEU A 262 -13.78 1.08 -16.17
N ASN A 263 -13.37 0.41 -17.24
CA ASN A 263 -14.05 0.47 -18.54
C ASN A 263 -15.43 -0.19 -18.47
N ASP A 264 -15.55 -1.30 -17.75
CA ASP A 264 -16.80 -2.01 -17.50
C ASP A 264 -17.77 -1.21 -16.59
N GLY A 265 -17.30 -0.10 -16.00
CA GLY A 265 -18.09 0.73 -15.08
C GLY A 265 -18.28 0.10 -13.70
N ASN A 266 -17.46 -0.90 -13.33
CA ASN A 266 -17.52 -1.57 -12.03
C ASN A 266 -16.78 -0.73 -10.96
N LEU A 267 -17.32 0.46 -10.67
CA LEU A 267 -16.74 1.39 -9.71
C LEU A 267 -16.83 0.90 -8.25
N ASP A 268 -17.70 -0.06 -8.00
CA ASP A 268 -17.92 -0.63 -6.66
C ASP A 268 -17.15 -1.91 -6.38
N LEU A 269 -16.33 -2.39 -7.31
CA LEU A 269 -15.64 -3.69 -7.20
C LEU A 269 -16.61 -4.83 -6.89
N HIS A 270 -17.73 -4.88 -7.63
CA HIS A 270 -18.65 -6.02 -7.56
C HIS A 270 -17.97 -7.29 -8.10
N THR A 271 -18.13 -8.36 -7.39
CA THR A 271 -17.66 -9.70 -7.78
C THR A 271 -18.68 -10.41 -8.70
N PRO A 272 -18.24 -11.39 -9.52
CA PRO A 272 -16.88 -11.88 -9.65
C PRO A 272 -15.96 -10.90 -10.38
N LEU A 273 -14.73 -10.75 -9.90
CA LEU A 273 -13.68 -9.99 -10.58
C LEU A 273 -12.73 -10.94 -11.27
N LYS A 274 -12.43 -10.65 -12.55
CA LYS A 274 -11.45 -11.40 -13.35
C LYS A 274 -10.37 -10.45 -13.82
N TRP A 275 -9.11 -10.89 -13.72
CA TRP A 275 -7.96 -10.10 -14.19
C TRP A 275 -6.77 -10.97 -14.56
N LYS A 276 -5.73 -10.34 -15.12
CA LYS A 276 -4.43 -10.96 -15.32
C LYS A 276 -3.33 -10.07 -14.76
N VAL A 277 -2.33 -10.69 -14.16
CA VAL A 277 -1.09 -10.04 -13.74
C VAL A 277 0.08 -10.90 -14.17
N TYR A 278 1.06 -10.29 -14.83
CA TYR A 278 2.23 -10.97 -15.41
C TYR A 278 1.88 -12.14 -16.34
N GLY A 279 0.69 -12.09 -16.97
CA GLY A 279 0.17 -13.13 -17.83
C GLY A 279 -0.67 -14.21 -17.14
N ASP A 280 -0.61 -14.32 -15.82
CA ASP A 280 -1.37 -15.30 -15.05
C ASP A 280 -2.79 -14.82 -14.77
N PRO A 281 -3.83 -15.65 -15.00
CA PRO A 281 -5.22 -15.29 -14.76
C PRO A 281 -5.60 -15.52 -13.29
N TYR A 282 -6.42 -14.61 -12.77
CA TYR A 282 -7.01 -14.68 -11.43
C TYR A 282 -8.50 -14.37 -11.48
N GLU A 283 -9.24 -14.89 -10.49
CA GLU A 283 -10.67 -14.61 -10.28
C GLU A 283 -10.97 -14.61 -8.79
N THR A 284 -11.84 -13.69 -8.32
CA THR A 284 -12.36 -13.67 -6.96
C THR A 284 -13.85 -13.34 -6.96
N GLY A 285 -14.60 -13.94 -6.01
CA GLY A 285 -16.03 -13.76 -5.83
C GLY A 285 -16.75 -15.03 -5.52
#